data_3f944d440ee8d70560dc7290dd46eb8b
#
_entry.id   3f944d440ee8d70560dc7290dd46eb8b
#
_cell.length_a   1.000
_cell.length_b   1.000
_cell.length_c   1.000
_cell.angle_alpha   90.00
_cell.angle_beta   90.00
_cell.angle_gamma   90.00
#
_symmetry.space_group_name_H-M   'P 1'
#
loop_
_entity.id
_entity.type
_entity.pdbx_description
1 polymer ?
#
loop_
_entity_poly.entity_id
_entity_poly.type
_entity_poly.pdbx_seq_one_letter_code
_entity_poly.pdbx_strand_id
1 'polypeptide(L)'
;GFDGFHLDQYGCPKAAVRPDGEVVDVASSFDTLIQGVREAVPGSTLVFNNVNDFPTWSSPSAPQDAVYIEPWEPVTTYEALARVATRARLVGGGKPVVLAAYQSIYDKAARDVGDASTRLTMATLFSHGATQLLAGEDGHILVDPYYVRNMPAEDETLDMLASWYDFLVANDEILVDPGIVDVTASYVGAYNADIDVSFDEAPVCWEAAPGCVWRRVTRAGDALVVHLINLVGQSDTVWDGSHRSAIALRGGTLRLKPLFGRVPRVAAADPDAGSTLIPLDVRIVDGQAVVSLPDLNVWQVLHVLL
;
A
#
# COMPACT_ATOMS: atom_id res chain seq x y z
N GLY A 1 -3.11 31.58 -4.96
CA GLY A 1 -4.04 31.12 -3.94
C GLY A 1 -3.86 29.64 -3.69
N PHE A 2 -4.60 29.10 -2.74
CA PHE A 2 -4.60 27.65 -2.47
C PHE A 2 -5.58 26.96 -3.41
N ASP A 3 -5.24 25.74 -3.86
CA ASP A 3 -6.06 24.97 -4.78
C ASP A 3 -7.06 24.06 -4.05
N GLY A 4 -6.92 23.91 -2.72
CA GLY A 4 -7.78 23.05 -1.93
C GLY A 4 -7.61 23.21 -0.42
N PHE A 5 -8.31 22.34 0.29
CA PHE A 5 -8.31 22.32 1.75
C PHE A 5 -8.06 20.90 2.29
N HIS A 6 -7.23 20.83 3.30
CA HIS A 6 -7.10 19.66 4.16
C HIS A 6 -7.90 19.94 5.44
N LEU A 7 -9.00 19.22 5.62
CA LEU A 7 -9.81 19.30 6.83
C LEU A 7 -9.20 18.37 7.86
N ASP A 8 -8.71 18.95 8.95
CA ASP A 8 -8.13 18.19 10.05
C ASP A 8 -9.15 17.99 11.19
N GLN A 9 -8.85 17.07 12.07
CA GLN A 9 -9.64 16.76 13.26
C GLN A 9 -8.76 16.55 14.48
N TYR A 10 -9.36 16.59 15.64
CA TYR A 10 -8.68 16.39 16.92
C TYR A 10 -8.70 14.93 17.43
N GLY A 11 -9.26 13.98 16.68
CA GLY A 11 -9.25 12.54 16.96
C GLY A 11 -10.19 12.04 18.07
N CYS A 12 -10.52 12.85 19.06
CA CYS A 12 -11.44 12.52 20.15
C CYS A 12 -11.98 13.79 20.82
N PRO A 13 -13.13 13.74 21.55
CA PRO A 13 -13.91 12.54 21.85
C PRO A 13 -14.74 12.04 20.67
N LYS A 14 -15.25 10.80 20.78
CA LYS A 14 -16.12 10.19 19.76
C LYS A 14 -17.58 10.66 19.86
N ALA A 15 -17.95 11.26 20.96
CA ALA A 15 -19.25 11.89 21.21
C ALA A 15 -19.06 13.27 21.85
N ALA A 16 -19.92 14.20 21.51
CA ALA A 16 -19.96 15.54 22.08
C ALA A 16 -21.39 15.87 22.58
N VAL A 17 -21.50 16.80 23.52
CA VAL A 17 -22.80 17.24 24.03
C VAL A 17 -23.01 18.72 23.64
N ARG A 18 -24.10 19.00 22.95
CA ARG A 18 -24.51 20.35 22.58
C ARG A 18 -24.95 21.14 23.82
N PRO A 19 -25.00 22.48 23.74
CA PRO A 19 -25.46 23.30 24.83
C PRO A 19 -26.90 23.01 25.34
N ASP A 20 -27.73 22.44 24.46
CA ASP A 20 -29.10 22.00 24.77
C ASP A 20 -29.17 20.60 25.41
N GLY A 21 -28.03 19.94 25.60
CA GLY A 21 -27.90 18.60 26.19
C GLY A 21 -28.03 17.46 25.20
N GLU A 22 -28.20 17.72 23.90
CA GLU A 22 -28.21 16.67 22.86
C GLU A 22 -26.82 16.04 22.69
N VAL A 23 -26.76 14.72 22.67
CA VAL A 23 -25.52 13.98 22.38
C VAL A 23 -25.35 13.84 20.86
N VAL A 24 -24.21 14.29 20.36
CA VAL A 24 -23.85 14.22 18.93
C VAL A 24 -22.83 13.12 18.74
N ASP A 25 -23.08 12.24 17.78
CA ASP A 25 -22.07 11.35 17.23
C ASP A 25 -21.10 12.16 16.36
N VAL A 26 -19.84 12.24 16.81
CA VAL A 26 -18.81 13.03 16.13
C VAL A 26 -18.51 12.46 14.76
N ALA A 27 -18.52 11.13 14.59
CA ALA A 27 -18.27 10.50 13.29
C ALA A 27 -19.25 10.97 12.21
N SER A 28 -20.54 10.93 12.52
CA SER A 28 -21.58 11.40 11.58
C SER A 28 -21.50 12.89 11.29
N SER A 29 -20.99 13.69 12.23
CA SER A 29 -20.86 15.15 12.04
C SER A 29 -19.79 15.51 11.01
N PHE A 30 -18.77 14.68 10.82
CA PHE A 30 -17.73 14.92 9.81
C PHE A 30 -18.27 14.80 8.38
N ASP A 31 -19.16 13.87 8.11
CA ASP A 31 -19.80 13.77 6.80
C ASP A 31 -20.56 15.06 6.45
N THR A 32 -21.29 15.62 7.43
CA THR A 32 -21.98 16.90 7.29
C THR A 32 -21.00 18.07 7.10
N LEU A 33 -19.88 18.06 7.81
CA LEU A 33 -18.82 19.07 7.65
C LEU A 33 -18.22 19.01 6.23
N ILE A 34 -17.83 17.84 5.77
CA ILE A 34 -17.22 17.65 4.42
C ILE A 34 -18.21 18.11 3.35
N GLN A 35 -19.48 17.73 3.46
CA GLN A 35 -20.53 18.17 2.55
C GLN A 35 -20.67 19.69 2.54
N GLY A 36 -20.76 20.32 3.72
CA GLY A 36 -20.89 21.77 3.83
C GLY A 36 -19.69 22.53 3.26
N VAL A 37 -18.47 22.03 3.47
CA VAL A 37 -17.28 22.63 2.86
C VAL A 37 -17.29 22.46 1.34
N ARG A 38 -17.67 21.30 0.80
CA ARG A 38 -17.81 21.09 -0.64
C ARG A 38 -18.82 22.03 -1.27
N GLU A 39 -19.94 22.27 -0.61
CA GLU A 39 -20.97 23.23 -1.09
C GLU A 39 -20.47 24.67 -1.07
N ALA A 40 -19.68 25.04 -0.07
CA ALA A 40 -19.11 26.38 0.06
C ALA A 40 -17.98 26.66 -0.94
N VAL A 41 -17.19 25.62 -1.30
CA VAL A 41 -16.02 25.74 -2.20
C VAL A 41 -16.01 24.63 -3.26
N PRO A 42 -16.98 24.58 -4.17
CA PRO A 42 -17.22 23.42 -5.06
C PRO A 42 -16.08 23.15 -6.05
N GLY A 43 -15.24 24.12 -6.33
CA GLY A 43 -14.11 24.00 -7.29
C GLY A 43 -12.77 23.66 -6.65
N SER A 44 -12.70 23.53 -5.31
CA SER A 44 -11.45 23.26 -4.60
C SER A 44 -11.22 21.78 -4.39
N THR A 45 -9.97 21.34 -4.42
CA THR A 45 -9.59 20.00 -3.95
C THR A 45 -9.84 19.88 -2.44
N LEU A 46 -10.39 18.77 -2.01
CA LEU A 46 -10.78 18.56 -0.62
C LEU A 46 -10.35 17.18 -0.13
N VAL A 47 -9.64 17.15 0.98
CA VAL A 47 -9.32 15.93 1.73
C VAL A 47 -9.67 16.12 3.20
N PHE A 48 -10.03 15.02 3.86
CA PHE A 48 -10.31 15.00 5.30
C PHE A 48 -9.38 14.01 5.99
N ASN A 49 -8.74 14.44 7.08
CA ASN A 49 -7.85 13.60 7.87
C ASN A 49 -8.64 12.62 8.74
N ASN A 50 -8.55 11.34 8.42
CA ASN A 50 -9.05 10.26 9.26
C ASN A 50 -7.98 9.85 10.27
N VAL A 51 -7.82 10.65 11.35
CA VAL A 51 -6.82 10.38 12.38
C VAL A 51 -7.04 9.00 13.00
N ASN A 52 -6.03 8.16 12.92
CA ASN A 52 -6.07 6.79 13.41
C ASN A 52 -7.28 5.98 12.89
N ASP A 53 -7.55 6.11 11.57
CA ASP A 53 -8.63 5.37 10.92
C ASP A 53 -10.05 5.75 11.40
N PHE A 54 -10.22 6.93 12.04
CA PHE A 54 -11.50 7.44 12.52
C PHE A 54 -11.96 8.66 11.71
N PRO A 55 -13.16 8.64 11.13
CA PRO A 55 -14.13 7.54 10.99
C PRO A 55 -14.11 6.95 9.55
N THR A 56 -13.10 6.18 9.18
CA THR A 56 -12.94 5.62 7.82
C THR A 56 -14.07 4.67 7.39
N TRP A 57 -15.02 4.38 8.24
CA TRP A 57 -16.22 3.60 7.87
C TRP A 57 -17.34 4.45 7.25
N SER A 58 -17.27 5.80 7.30
CA SER A 58 -18.26 6.71 6.73
C SER A 58 -17.65 7.83 5.89
N SER A 59 -16.70 8.58 6.43
CA SER A 59 -16.12 9.78 5.79
C SER A 59 -15.58 9.57 4.37
N PRO A 60 -15.03 8.42 3.95
CA PRO A 60 -14.55 8.23 2.58
C PRO A 60 -15.65 8.33 1.52
N SER A 61 -16.92 8.06 1.89
CA SER A 61 -18.06 8.20 0.97
C SER A 61 -18.48 9.66 0.75
N ALA A 62 -18.12 10.57 1.66
CA ALA A 62 -18.41 11.99 1.55
C ALA A 62 -17.69 12.63 0.34
N PRO A 63 -18.12 13.83 -0.14
CA PRO A 63 -17.62 14.44 -1.38
C PRO A 63 -16.23 15.08 -1.24
N GLN A 64 -15.25 14.27 -0.89
CA GLN A 64 -13.83 14.60 -0.91
C GLN A 64 -13.14 13.94 -2.12
N ASP A 65 -11.98 14.46 -2.53
CA ASP A 65 -11.29 14.02 -3.74
C ASP A 65 -10.34 12.84 -3.48
N ALA A 66 -9.81 12.72 -2.27
CA ALA A 66 -9.01 11.59 -1.82
C ALA A 66 -9.32 11.28 -0.35
N VAL A 67 -9.05 10.04 0.06
CA VAL A 67 -9.14 9.59 1.45
C VAL A 67 -7.76 9.71 2.07
N TYR A 68 -7.63 10.57 3.06
CA TYR A 68 -6.38 10.76 3.80
C TYR A 68 -6.48 10.14 5.19
N ILE A 69 -5.46 9.39 5.59
CA ILE A 69 -5.42 8.69 6.87
C ILE A 69 -4.06 8.89 7.52
N GLU A 70 -4.07 9.26 8.77
CA GLU A 70 -2.89 9.39 9.62
C GLU A 70 -2.89 8.22 10.62
N PRO A 71 -2.09 7.14 10.35
CA PRO A 71 -2.12 5.93 11.16
C PRO A 71 -1.33 6.11 12.46
N TRP A 72 -1.95 5.74 13.59
CA TRP A 72 -1.36 5.69 14.92
C TRP A 72 -1.65 4.34 15.58
N GLU A 73 -1.08 4.10 16.77
CA GLU A 73 -1.44 2.92 17.53
C GLU A 73 -2.97 2.79 17.70
N PRO A 74 -3.57 1.61 17.43
CA PRO A 74 -2.96 0.28 17.27
C PRO A 74 -2.62 -0.13 15.81
N VAL A 75 -2.62 0.79 14.84
CA VAL A 75 -2.26 0.50 13.45
C VAL A 75 -0.74 0.50 13.33
N THR A 76 -0.08 -0.54 13.84
CA THR A 76 1.39 -0.58 13.98
C THR A 76 2.07 -1.60 13.08
N THR A 77 1.33 -2.49 12.41
CA THR A 77 1.92 -3.55 11.58
C THR A 77 1.58 -3.36 10.10
N TYR A 78 2.36 -3.98 9.21
CA TYR A 78 2.06 -4.00 7.77
C TYR A 78 0.66 -4.53 7.49
N GLU A 79 0.24 -5.59 8.18
CA GLU A 79 -1.12 -6.14 8.05
C GLU A 79 -2.20 -5.14 8.48
N ALA A 80 -1.94 -4.33 9.52
CA ALA A 80 -2.85 -3.30 9.97
C ALA A 80 -2.96 -2.16 8.96
N LEU A 81 -1.83 -1.69 8.38
CA LEU A 81 -1.82 -0.71 7.29
C LEU A 81 -2.59 -1.21 6.07
N ALA A 82 -2.34 -2.46 5.66
CA ALA A 82 -3.01 -3.09 4.53
C ALA A 82 -4.53 -3.12 4.70
N ARG A 83 -5.02 -3.46 5.90
CA ARG A 83 -6.45 -3.46 6.23
C ARG A 83 -7.07 -2.07 6.18
N VAL A 84 -6.37 -1.07 6.71
CA VAL A 84 -6.81 0.32 6.68
C VAL A 84 -6.91 0.82 5.25
N ALA A 85 -5.87 0.61 4.43
CA ALA A 85 -5.85 1.00 3.02
C ALA A 85 -6.98 0.33 2.21
N THR A 86 -7.13 -1.00 2.37
CA THR A 86 -8.17 -1.77 1.66
C THR A 86 -9.57 -1.30 2.03
N ARG A 87 -9.84 -1.06 3.32
CA ARG A 87 -11.14 -0.56 3.78
C ARG A 87 -11.42 0.85 3.23
N ALA A 88 -10.44 1.73 3.29
CA ALA A 88 -10.58 3.09 2.78
C ALA A 88 -10.93 3.12 1.29
N ARG A 89 -10.28 2.28 0.47
CA ARG A 89 -10.62 2.12 -0.95
C ARG A 89 -12.05 1.63 -1.15
N LEU A 90 -12.45 0.61 -0.40
CA LEU A 90 -13.78 0.01 -0.54
C LEU A 90 -14.88 1.02 -0.18
N VAL A 91 -14.77 1.68 0.97
CA VAL A 91 -15.78 2.65 1.44
C VAL A 91 -15.74 3.92 0.58
N GLY A 92 -14.56 4.33 0.13
CA GLY A 92 -14.36 5.50 -0.73
C GLY A 92 -14.81 5.30 -2.19
N GLY A 93 -15.28 4.09 -2.57
CA GLY A 93 -15.69 3.81 -3.94
C GLY A 93 -14.54 3.91 -4.94
N GLY A 94 -13.32 3.54 -4.54
CA GLY A 94 -12.13 3.58 -5.37
C GLY A 94 -11.44 4.94 -5.45
N LYS A 95 -11.81 5.93 -4.63
CA LYS A 95 -11.05 7.18 -4.51
C LYS A 95 -9.58 6.90 -4.17
N PRO A 96 -8.64 7.76 -4.58
CA PRO A 96 -7.25 7.69 -4.13
C PRO A 96 -7.17 7.64 -2.60
N VAL A 97 -6.28 6.80 -2.08
CA VAL A 97 -6.04 6.67 -0.65
C VAL A 97 -4.60 7.06 -0.35
N VAL A 98 -4.42 7.99 0.57
CA VAL A 98 -3.12 8.49 1.01
C VAL A 98 -2.96 8.23 2.50
N LEU A 99 -1.90 7.55 2.90
CA LEU A 99 -1.56 7.38 4.30
C LEU A 99 -0.34 8.26 4.64
N ALA A 100 -0.50 9.13 5.63
CA ALA A 100 0.61 9.83 6.26
C ALA A 100 1.27 8.88 7.28
N ALA A 101 1.89 7.83 6.76
CA ALA A 101 2.62 6.85 7.55
C ALA A 101 4.04 7.38 7.79
N TYR A 102 4.17 8.26 8.78
CA TYR A 102 5.43 8.89 9.17
C TYR A 102 6.47 7.85 9.55
N GLN A 103 7.70 8.04 9.07
CA GLN A 103 8.82 7.13 9.34
C GLN A 103 9.72 7.70 10.43
N SER A 104 9.29 7.56 11.69
CA SER A 104 10.05 8.05 12.85
C SER A 104 11.40 7.34 13.01
N ILE A 105 11.59 6.24 12.33
CA ILE A 105 12.84 5.46 12.35
C ILE A 105 14.02 6.27 11.79
N TYR A 106 13.81 7.22 10.88
CA TYR A 106 14.89 8.10 10.39
C TYR A 106 15.51 8.99 11.47
N ASP A 107 14.73 9.34 12.52
CA ASP A 107 15.24 10.09 13.68
C ASP A 107 15.97 9.20 14.70
N LYS A 108 15.84 7.86 14.58
CA LYS A 108 16.27 6.91 15.61
C LYS A 108 17.40 5.97 15.16
N ALA A 109 17.60 5.82 13.86
CA ALA A 109 18.50 4.83 13.30
C ALA A 109 19.27 5.39 12.08
N ALA A 110 20.22 4.62 11.58
CA ALA A 110 20.94 4.96 10.36
C ALA A 110 20.03 4.95 9.13
N ARG A 111 20.37 5.73 8.11
CA ARG A 111 19.60 5.91 6.88
C ARG A 111 19.15 4.59 6.24
N ASP A 112 20.06 3.64 6.10
CA ASP A 112 19.78 2.34 5.47
C ASP A 112 18.67 1.55 6.19
N VAL A 113 18.54 1.70 7.50
CA VAL A 113 17.44 1.15 8.30
C VAL A 113 16.13 1.87 8.00
N GLY A 114 16.16 3.20 7.92
CA GLY A 114 15.02 4.03 7.52
C GLY A 114 14.54 3.70 6.10
N ASP A 115 15.47 3.61 5.15
CA ASP A 115 15.18 3.26 3.76
C ASP A 115 14.59 1.86 3.62
N ALA A 116 15.08 0.89 4.40
CA ALA A 116 14.54 -0.47 4.41
C ALA A 116 13.11 -0.51 4.95
N SER A 117 12.85 0.20 6.05
CA SER A 117 11.51 0.34 6.63
C SER A 117 10.53 1.02 5.65
N THR A 118 10.99 2.10 5.02
CA THR A 118 10.21 2.86 4.03
C THR A 118 9.83 2.00 2.82
N ARG A 119 10.79 1.26 2.23
CA ARG A 119 10.49 0.37 1.09
C ARG A 119 9.44 -0.68 1.44
N LEU A 120 9.51 -1.30 2.61
CA LEU A 120 8.52 -2.28 3.05
C LEU A 120 7.15 -1.64 3.30
N THR A 121 7.12 -0.42 3.84
CA THR A 121 5.88 0.35 4.03
C THR A 121 5.27 0.74 2.70
N MET A 122 6.06 1.26 1.75
CA MET A 122 5.59 1.60 0.40
C MET A 122 5.12 0.34 -0.35
N ALA A 123 5.86 -0.78 -0.29
CA ALA A 123 5.44 -2.05 -0.87
C ALA A 123 4.07 -2.50 -0.34
N THR A 124 3.87 -2.37 0.98
CA THR A 124 2.58 -2.66 1.62
C THR A 124 1.47 -1.77 1.09
N LEU A 125 1.67 -0.45 1.10
CA LEU A 125 0.64 0.50 0.71
C LEU A 125 0.34 0.42 -0.80
N PHE A 126 1.37 0.43 -1.65
CA PHE A 126 1.20 0.40 -3.11
C PHE A 126 0.55 -0.90 -3.58
N SER A 127 0.94 -2.05 -3.00
CA SER A 127 0.28 -3.32 -3.31
C SER A 127 -1.19 -3.35 -2.85
N HIS A 128 -1.62 -2.50 -1.92
CA HIS A 128 -3.00 -2.39 -1.44
C HIS A 128 -3.74 -1.17 -2.03
N GLY A 129 -3.17 -0.56 -3.07
CA GLY A 129 -3.80 0.51 -3.83
C GLY A 129 -3.88 1.83 -3.08
N ALA A 130 -2.94 2.09 -2.20
CA ALA A 130 -2.78 3.34 -1.48
C ALA A 130 -1.39 3.92 -1.74
N THR A 131 -1.19 5.21 -1.39
CA THR A 131 0.11 5.87 -1.44
C THR A 131 0.55 6.27 -0.04
N GLN A 132 1.85 6.52 0.13
CA GLN A 132 2.42 7.06 1.36
C GLN A 132 2.72 8.55 1.18
N LEU A 133 2.29 9.40 2.09
CA LEU A 133 2.84 10.75 2.20
C LEU A 133 4.05 10.69 3.14
N LEU A 134 5.24 10.88 2.59
CA LEU A 134 6.48 10.81 3.34
C LEU A 134 7.46 11.96 3.01
N ALA A 135 7.51 12.41 1.76
CA ALA A 135 8.36 13.53 1.37
C ALA A 135 7.76 14.85 1.84
N GLY A 136 8.54 15.64 2.54
CA GLY A 136 8.23 17.00 2.99
C GLY A 136 8.83 18.06 2.08
N GLU A 137 8.80 19.31 2.54
CA GLU A 137 9.38 20.46 1.84
C GLU A 137 10.93 20.38 1.82
N ASP A 138 11.52 20.95 0.80
CA ASP A 138 12.98 21.13 0.66
C ASP A 138 13.82 19.86 0.89
N GLY A 139 13.32 18.70 0.42
CA GLY A 139 14.03 17.42 0.53
C GLY A 139 14.06 16.86 1.95
N HIS A 140 13.03 17.14 2.76
CA HIS A 140 12.90 16.58 4.10
C HIS A 140 12.00 15.33 4.10
N ILE A 141 12.21 14.47 5.09
CA ILE A 141 11.37 13.30 5.40
C ILE A 141 10.45 13.62 6.56
N LEU A 142 9.19 13.23 6.44
CA LEU A 142 8.19 13.37 7.49
C LEU A 142 8.38 12.25 8.54
N VAL A 143 8.97 12.61 9.67
CA VAL A 143 9.17 11.68 10.80
C VAL A 143 8.04 11.71 11.82
N ASP A 144 7.25 12.79 11.82
CA ASP A 144 6.04 12.97 12.61
C ASP A 144 5.13 14.06 11.96
N PRO A 145 3.95 14.36 12.52
CA PRO A 145 3.04 15.39 11.95
C PRO A 145 3.54 16.83 12.11
N TYR A 146 4.60 17.05 12.87
CA TYR A 146 5.08 18.39 13.15
C TYR A 146 6.27 18.74 12.26
N TYR A 147 6.04 19.53 11.24
CA TYR A 147 7.03 19.86 10.19
C TYR A 147 8.38 20.35 10.75
N VAL A 148 8.40 20.96 11.93
CA VAL A 148 9.62 21.42 12.61
C VAL A 148 10.58 20.28 13.01
N ARG A 149 10.09 19.02 12.98
CA ARG A 149 10.86 17.82 13.26
C ARG A 149 11.26 17.05 12.00
N ASN A 150 10.79 17.50 10.84
CA ASN A 150 11.14 16.86 9.58
C ASN A 150 12.67 16.86 9.41
N MET A 151 13.19 15.75 8.94
CA MET A 151 14.63 15.55 8.80
C MET A 151 15.08 15.74 7.35
N PRO A 152 16.23 16.38 7.09
CA PRO A 152 16.82 16.37 5.76
C PRO A 152 17.04 14.94 5.30
N ALA A 153 16.57 14.60 4.09
CA ALA A 153 16.86 13.33 3.45
C ALA A 153 18.24 13.37 2.78
N GLU A 154 18.94 12.24 2.80
CA GLU A 154 20.11 12.05 1.97
C GLU A 154 19.71 11.84 0.50
N ASP A 155 20.60 12.16 -0.45
CA ASP A 155 20.31 12.06 -1.88
C ASP A 155 19.87 10.66 -2.29
N GLU A 156 20.49 9.62 -1.73
CA GLU A 156 20.11 8.23 -2.01
C GLU A 156 18.70 7.87 -1.53
N THR A 157 18.23 8.48 -0.44
CA THR A 157 16.84 8.32 0.02
C THR A 157 15.88 9.02 -0.94
N LEU A 158 16.22 10.22 -1.40
CA LEU A 158 15.40 10.97 -2.37
C LEU A 158 15.34 10.23 -3.71
N ASP A 159 16.46 9.68 -4.20
CA ASP A 159 16.50 8.88 -5.42
C ASP A 159 15.64 7.60 -5.29
N MET A 160 15.70 6.95 -4.14
CA MET A 160 14.87 5.79 -3.83
C MET A 160 13.38 6.16 -3.85
N LEU A 161 12.99 7.24 -3.18
CA LEU A 161 11.61 7.71 -3.17
C LEU A 161 11.13 8.04 -4.59
N ALA A 162 11.93 8.78 -5.36
CA ALA A 162 11.61 9.11 -6.75
C ALA A 162 11.37 7.84 -7.59
N SER A 163 12.27 6.86 -7.52
CA SER A 163 12.14 5.60 -8.25
C SER A 163 10.85 4.85 -7.89
N TRP A 164 10.51 4.79 -6.60
CA TRP A 164 9.32 4.08 -6.14
C TRP A 164 8.01 4.78 -6.50
N TYR A 165 7.97 6.12 -6.47
CA TYR A 165 6.80 6.88 -6.94
C TYR A 165 6.68 6.85 -8.47
N ASP A 166 7.79 6.89 -9.22
CA ASP A 166 7.78 6.70 -10.67
C ASP A 166 7.26 5.30 -11.03
N PHE A 167 7.63 4.29 -10.26
CA PHE A 167 7.08 2.94 -10.41
C PHE A 167 5.57 2.90 -10.19
N LEU A 168 5.07 3.54 -9.13
CA LEU A 168 3.63 3.62 -8.83
C LEU A 168 2.87 4.29 -9.98
N VAL A 169 3.38 5.41 -10.48
CA VAL A 169 2.74 6.19 -11.58
C VAL A 169 2.78 5.41 -12.89
N ALA A 170 3.90 4.76 -13.20
CA ALA A 170 4.04 3.99 -14.44
C ALA A 170 3.17 2.71 -14.48
N ASN A 171 2.74 2.22 -13.33
CA ASN A 171 1.95 1.00 -13.18
C ASN A 171 0.59 1.25 -12.48
N ASP A 172 0.05 2.46 -12.58
CA ASP A 172 -1.17 2.87 -11.87
C ASP A 172 -2.40 2.02 -12.24
N GLU A 173 -2.52 1.59 -13.50
CA GLU A 173 -3.59 0.73 -13.99
C GLU A 173 -3.68 -0.62 -13.27
N ILE A 174 -2.56 -1.13 -12.75
CA ILE A 174 -2.50 -2.43 -12.04
C ILE A 174 -2.28 -2.30 -10.53
N LEU A 175 -2.02 -1.09 -10.05
CA LEU A 175 -1.77 -0.82 -8.62
C LEU A 175 -2.89 -0.05 -7.95
N VAL A 176 -3.42 1.01 -8.57
CA VAL A 176 -4.35 1.95 -7.90
C VAL A 176 -5.67 2.16 -8.64
N ASP A 177 -5.88 1.60 -9.84
CA ASP A 177 -7.15 1.72 -10.56
C ASP A 177 -8.34 1.34 -9.67
N PRO A 178 -9.44 2.13 -9.66
CA PRO A 178 -10.63 1.87 -8.85
C PRO A 178 -11.26 0.48 -9.05
N GLY A 179 -11.10 -0.11 -10.23
CA GLY A 179 -11.64 -1.43 -10.57
C GLY A 179 -10.84 -2.62 -10.05
N ILE A 180 -9.71 -2.39 -9.38
CA ILE A 180 -8.87 -3.47 -8.83
C ILE A 180 -9.57 -4.12 -7.65
N VAL A 181 -9.67 -5.45 -7.69
CA VAL A 181 -10.29 -6.28 -6.64
C VAL A 181 -9.25 -7.20 -6.02
N ASP A 182 -9.23 -7.28 -4.69
CA ASP A 182 -8.46 -8.29 -3.97
C ASP A 182 -9.11 -9.67 -4.11
N VAL A 183 -8.35 -10.61 -4.67
CA VAL A 183 -8.78 -11.99 -4.87
C VAL A 183 -7.86 -13.00 -4.18
N THR A 184 -7.02 -12.53 -3.26
CA THR A 184 -6.01 -13.34 -2.55
C THR A 184 -6.62 -14.61 -1.96
N ALA A 185 -7.75 -14.50 -1.27
CA ALA A 185 -8.41 -15.64 -0.65
C ALA A 185 -8.85 -16.73 -1.66
N SER A 186 -9.08 -16.36 -2.93
CA SER A 186 -9.44 -17.31 -3.99
C SER A 186 -8.25 -18.16 -4.46
N TYR A 187 -7.05 -17.82 -4.05
CA TYR A 187 -5.81 -18.50 -4.46
C TYR A 187 -4.97 -18.98 -3.27
N VAL A 188 -5.63 -19.27 -2.15
CA VAL A 188 -5.00 -19.77 -0.92
C VAL A 188 -5.58 -21.13 -0.55
N GLY A 189 -4.70 -22.04 -0.11
CA GLY A 189 -5.06 -23.38 0.35
C GLY A 189 -5.08 -24.43 -0.78
N ALA A 190 -5.15 -25.69 -0.39
CA ALA A 190 -4.92 -26.83 -1.28
C ALA A 190 -5.93 -26.95 -2.44
N TYR A 191 -7.15 -26.43 -2.28
CA TYR A 191 -8.18 -26.46 -3.31
C TYR A 191 -8.10 -25.28 -4.29
N ASN A 192 -7.33 -24.26 -3.96
CA ASN A 192 -7.23 -23.00 -4.70
C ASN A 192 -5.82 -22.78 -5.24
N ALA A 193 -5.09 -23.86 -5.55
CA ALA A 193 -3.71 -23.82 -6.02
C ALA A 193 -3.60 -23.57 -7.53
N ASP A 194 -4.44 -22.68 -8.08
CA ASP A 194 -4.37 -22.31 -9.50
C ASP A 194 -3.24 -21.32 -9.79
N ILE A 195 -2.82 -20.58 -8.76
CA ILE A 195 -1.63 -19.74 -8.73
C ILE A 195 -0.78 -20.20 -7.56
N ASP A 196 0.38 -20.76 -7.82
CA ASP A 196 1.35 -21.16 -6.82
C ASP A 196 2.66 -20.41 -7.03
N VAL A 197 3.21 -19.87 -5.95
CA VAL A 197 4.53 -19.23 -5.92
C VAL A 197 5.35 -19.94 -4.87
N SER A 198 6.55 -20.33 -5.22
CA SER A 198 7.49 -21.00 -4.33
C SER A 198 8.89 -20.40 -4.43
N PHE A 199 9.60 -20.41 -3.31
CA PHE A 199 11.02 -20.13 -3.20
C PHE A 199 11.67 -21.30 -2.45
N ASP A 200 12.91 -21.67 -2.83
CA ASP A 200 13.60 -22.79 -2.18
C ASP A 200 13.95 -22.48 -0.71
N GLU A 201 14.23 -21.21 -0.41
CA GLU A 201 14.78 -20.76 0.86
C GLU A 201 13.77 -20.05 1.77
N ALA A 202 12.53 -19.85 1.33
CA ALA A 202 11.55 -19.09 2.09
C ALA A 202 10.11 -19.58 1.91
N PRO A 203 9.30 -19.66 2.97
CA PRO A 203 7.88 -19.94 2.84
C PRO A 203 7.17 -18.73 2.19
N VAL A 204 6.09 -19.02 1.47
CA VAL A 204 5.18 -18.01 0.93
C VAL A 204 3.91 -18.00 1.77
N CYS A 205 3.57 -16.84 2.31
CA CYS A 205 2.44 -16.62 3.21
C CYS A 205 1.44 -15.65 2.56
N TRP A 206 0.19 -15.75 2.93
CA TRP A 206 -0.87 -14.84 2.47
C TRP A 206 -1.19 -13.72 3.49
N GLU A 207 -0.64 -13.82 4.68
CA GLU A 207 -0.63 -12.79 5.72
C GLU A 207 0.80 -12.32 5.97
N ALA A 208 0.97 -11.05 6.35
CA ALA A 208 2.29 -10.51 6.66
C ALA A 208 2.89 -11.19 7.90
N ALA A 209 4.01 -11.89 7.72
CA ALA A 209 4.73 -12.53 8.81
C ALA A 209 6.24 -12.42 8.62
N PRO A 210 7.03 -12.29 9.71
CA PRO A 210 8.48 -12.29 9.61
C PRO A 210 8.99 -13.61 9.00
N GLY A 211 10.03 -13.53 8.19
CA GLY A 211 10.68 -14.71 7.62
C GLY A 211 9.96 -15.34 6.43
N CYS A 212 8.91 -14.72 5.89
CA CYS A 212 8.22 -15.22 4.72
C CYS A 212 8.23 -14.24 3.54
N VAL A 213 7.86 -14.74 2.36
CA VAL A 213 7.42 -13.90 1.25
C VAL A 213 5.91 -13.70 1.38
N TRP A 214 5.50 -12.47 1.62
CA TRP A 214 4.08 -12.13 1.70
C TRP A 214 3.50 -11.97 0.29
N ARG A 215 2.59 -12.88 -0.06
CA ARG A 215 1.93 -12.92 -1.36
C ARG A 215 0.51 -12.34 -1.27
N ARG A 216 0.22 -11.43 -2.17
CA ARG A 216 -1.12 -10.92 -2.43
C ARG A 216 -1.49 -11.11 -3.89
N VAL A 217 -2.74 -11.38 -4.20
CA VAL A 217 -3.25 -11.50 -5.57
C VAL A 217 -4.41 -10.53 -5.76
N THR A 218 -4.31 -9.68 -6.78
CA THR A 218 -5.39 -8.79 -7.19
C THR A 218 -5.81 -9.10 -8.62
N ARG A 219 -7.02 -8.69 -8.96
CA ARG A 219 -7.54 -8.70 -10.34
C ARG A 219 -7.68 -7.25 -10.83
N ALA A 220 -7.03 -6.94 -11.94
CA ALA A 220 -7.11 -5.69 -12.66
C ALA A 220 -7.64 -5.97 -14.08
N GLY A 221 -8.93 -5.72 -14.32
CA GLY A 221 -9.58 -6.10 -15.58
C GLY A 221 -9.49 -7.60 -15.85
N ASP A 222 -8.85 -7.97 -16.97
CA ASP A 222 -8.63 -9.37 -17.38
C ASP A 222 -7.31 -9.95 -16.87
N ALA A 223 -6.51 -9.16 -16.18
CA ALA A 223 -5.24 -9.59 -15.62
C ALA A 223 -5.36 -9.98 -14.15
N LEU A 224 -4.48 -10.90 -13.72
CA LEU A 224 -4.15 -11.10 -12.31
C LEU A 224 -2.81 -10.42 -12.04
N VAL A 225 -2.71 -9.78 -10.89
CA VAL A 225 -1.49 -9.14 -10.41
C VAL A 225 -1.07 -9.82 -9.12
N VAL A 226 0.11 -10.44 -9.13
CA VAL A 226 0.66 -11.10 -7.94
C VAL A 226 1.73 -10.20 -7.34
N HIS A 227 1.53 -9.78 -6.12
CA HIS A 227 2.49 -9.00 -5.35
C HIS A 227 3.25 -9.93 -4.42
N LEU A 228 4.57 -9.81 -4.42
CA LEU A 228 5.49 -10.57 -3.58
C LEU A 228 6.32 -9.58 -2.76
N ILE A 229 6.09 -9.52 -1.45
CA ILE A 229 6.84 -8.67 -0.53
C ILE A 229 7.76 -9.55 0.31
N ASN A 230 9.04 -9.24 0.30
CA ASN A 230 10.07 -10.03 0.97
C ASN A 230 10.22 -9.60 2.43
N LEU A 231 9.66 -10.37 3.34
CA LEU A 231 9.82 -10.19 4.79
C LEU A 231 10.86 -11.16 5.39
N VAL A 232 11.65 -11.83 4.53
CA VAL A 232 12.71 -12.75 4.98
C VAL A 232 13.84 -11.95 5.63
N GLY A 233 14.28 -12.40 6.80
CA GLY A 233 15.32 -11.71 7.58
C GLY A 233 14.80 -10.58 8.47
N GLN A 234 13.50 -10.24 8.39
CA GLN A 234 12.89 -9.30 9.31
C GLN A 234 12.53 -9.99 10.64
N SER A 235 12.65 -9.26 11.74
CA SER A 235 12.35 -9.76 13.10
C SER A 235 10.87 -9.62 13.47
N ASP A 236 10.19 -8.68 12.85
CA ASP A 236 8.80 -8.32 13.12
C ASP A 236 8.16 -7.69 11.87
N THR A 237 6.92 -7.20 11.99
CA THR A 237 6.18 -6.53 10.94
C THR A 237 5.72 -5.13 11.32
N VAL A 238 6.41 -4.48 12.26
CA VAL A 238 6.11 -3.11 12.69
C VAL A 238 6.54 -2.13 11.61
N TRP A 239 5.59 -1.43 10.98
CA TRP A 239 5.87 -0.61 9.79
C TRP A 239 6.79 0.60 10.04
N ASP A 240 6.78 1.20 11.22
CA ASP A 240 7.74 2.24 11.66
C ASP A 240 8.80 1.63 12.60
N GLY A 241 9.25 0.43 12.26
CA GLY A 241 10.24 -0.33 13.02
C GLY A 241 11.63 -0.32 12.41
N SER A 242 12.58 -0.92 13.12
CA SER A 242 13.95 -1.09 12.63
C SER A 242 14.04 -2.32 11.74
N HIS A 243 14.07 -2.11 10.44
CA HIS A 243 14.18 -3.17 9.45
C HIS A 243 15.56 -3.23 8.81
N ARG A 244 15.94 -4.43 8.40
CA ARG A 244 17.19 -4.65 7.64
C ARG A 244 16.92 -4.57 6.15
N SER A 245 17.91 -4.15 5.39
CA SER A 245 17.85 -4.28 3.93
C SER A 245 17.53 -5.72 3.54
N ALA A 246 16.65 -5.88 2.57
CA ALA A 246 16.22 -7.20 2.11
C ALA A 246 17.42 -7.99 1.57
N ILE A 247 17.44 -9.28 1.88
CA ILE A 247 18.33 -10.23 1.22
C ILE A 247 17.58 -10.75 0.00
N ALA A 248 18.15 -10.55 -1.19
CA ALA A 248 17.54 -11.01 -2.44
C ALA A 248 17.32 -12.53 -2.43
N LEU A 249 16.10 -12.96 -2.66
CA LEU A 249 15.73 -14.36 -2.75
C LEU A 249 15.82 -14.84 -4.20
N ARG A 250 16.49 -15.96 -4.41
CA ARG A 250 16.70 -16.59 -5.71
C ARG A 250 15.80 -17.81 -5.88
N GLY A 251 15.73 -18.28 -7.12
CA GLY A 251 15.05 -19.55 -7.44
C GLY A 251 13.53 -19.48 -7.30
N GLY A 252 12.95 -18.30 -7.32
CA GLY A 252 11.50 -18.14 -7.32
C GLY A 252 10.86 -18.80 -8.53
N THR A 253 9.73 -19.46 -8.32
CA THR A 253 8.95 -20.12 -9.37
C THR A 253 7.47 -19.76 -9.23
N LEU A 254 6.87 -19.29 -10.33
CA LEU A 254 5.42 -19.14 -10.45
C LEU A 254 4.88 -20.31 -11.26
N ARG A 255 3.87 -21.01 -10.75
CA ARG A 255 3.11 -22.06 -11.42
C ARG A 255 1.66 -21.62 -11.57
N LEU A 256 1.14 -21.73 -12.78
CA LEU A 256 -0.23 -21.37 -13.12
C LEU A 256 -0.91 -22.57 -13.77
N LYS A 257 -2.13 -22.89 -13.32
CA LYS A 257 -2.97 -23.82 -14.07
C LYS A 257 -3.48 -23.10 -15.32
N PRO A 258 -3.30 -23.65 -16.51
CA PRO A 258 -3.78 -23.03 -17.75
C PRO A 258 -5.31 -22.96 -17.71
N LEU A 259 -5.86 -21.76 -17.85
CA LEU A 259 -7.27 -21.57 -18.04
C LEU A 259 -7.61 -21.70 -19.53
N PHE A 260 -8.56 -22.59 -19.85
CA PHE A 260 -9.08 -22.78 -21.22
C PHE A 260 -8.04 -23.10 -22.31
N GLY A 261 -6.93 -23.77 -21.94
CA GLY A 261 -5.89 -24.16 -22.89
C GLY A 261 -5.05 -23.00 -23.46
N ARG A 262 -5.17 -21.79 -22.88
CA ARG A 262 -4.33 -20.65 -23.24
C ARG A 262 -3.06 -20.64 -22.41
N VAL A 263 -1.94 -20.31 -23.06
CA VAL A 263 -0.68 -20.04 -22.36
C VAL A 263 -0.72 -18.61 -21.84
N PRO A 264 -0.61 -18.38 -20.53
CA PRO A 264 -0.63 -17.02 -19.98
C PRO A 264 0.61 -16.25 -20.45
N ARG A 265 0.49 -14.93 -20.52
CA ARG A 265 1.64 -14.03 -20.63
C ARG A 265 1.95 -13.49 -19.25
N VAL A 266 3.21 -13.54 -18.87
CA VAL A 266 3.66 -13.07 -17.55
C VAL A 266 4.75 -12.02 -17.75
N ALA A 267 4.65 -10.92 -17.02
CA ALA A 267 5.70 -9.92 -16.93
C ALA A 267 5.96 -9.58 -15.46
N ALA A 268 7.17 -9.18 -15.14
CA ALA A 268 7.56 -8.79 -13.79
C ALA A 268 8.10 -7.35 -13.77
N ALA A 269 7.91 -6.66 -12.67
CA ALA A 269 8.54 -5.39 -12.37
C ALA A 269 8.95 -5.31 -10.89
N ASP A 270 10.01 -4.55 -10.63
CA ASP A 270 10.59 -4.30 -9.31
C ASP A 270 10.96 -2.81 -9.24
N PRO A 271 10.45 -2.03 -8.27
CA PRO A 271 10.71 -0.60 -8.18
C PRO A 271 12.19 -0.23 -8.00
N ASP A 272 13.00 -1.11 -7.42
CA ASP A 272 14.44 -0.91 -7.28
C ASP A 272 15.22 -1.23 -8.59
N ALA A 273 14.58 -1.90 -9.55
CA ALA A 273 15.17 -2.23 -10.86
C ALA A 273 14.59 -1.38 -12.02
N GLY A 274 13.57 -0.58 -11.75
CA GLY A 274 12.92 0.31 -12.72
C GLY A 274 11.41 0.09 -12.83
N SER A 275 10.75 0.97 -13.60
CA SER A 275 9.28 1.03 -13.65
C SER A 275 8.65 0.12 -14.70
N THR A 276 9.44 -0.55 -15.54
CA THR A 276 8.94 -1.28 -16.71
C THR A 276 8.62 -2.74 -16.38
N LEU A 277 7.44 -3.20 -16.78
CA LEU A 277 7.06 -4.60 -16.80
C LEU A 277 7.87 -5.36 -17.85
N ILE A 278 8.73 -6.27 -17.43
CA ILE A 278 9.61 -7.08 -18.30
C ILE A 278 8.96 -8.44 -18.54
N PRO A 279 8.68 -8.82 -19.79
CA PRO A 279 8.13 -10.15 -20.12
C PRO A 279 9.03 -11.27 -19.64
N LEU A 280 8.40 -12.33 -19.09
CA LEU A 280 9.08 -13.54 -18.64
C LEU A 280 8.75 -14.73 -19.54
N ASP A 281 9.71 -15.65 -19.68
CA ASP A 281 9.54 -16.89 -20.42
C ASP A 281 8.59 -17.84 -19.69
N VAL A 282 7.53 -18.25 -20.37
CA VAL A 282 6.54 -19.22 -19.86
C VAL A 282 6.79 -20.57 -20.51
N ARG A 283 6.97 -21.61 -19.70
CA ARG A 283 7.13 -23.00 -20.14
C ARG A 283 5.92 -23.83 -19.70
N ILE A 284 5.50 -24.77 -20.52
CA ILE A 284 4.48 -25.74 -20.12
C ILE A 284 5.18 -27.01 -19.65
N VAL A 285 4.97 -27.33 -18.36
CA VAL A 285 5.51 -28.53 -17.71
C VAL A 285 4.34 -29.25 -17.03
N ASP A 286 4.13 -30.52 -17.39
CA ASP A 286 3.03 -31.34 -16.84
C ASP A 286 1.63 -30.66 -16.91
N GLY A 287 1.38 -29.91 -17.99
CA GLY A 287 0.14 -29.21 -18.23
C GLY A 287 -0.03 -27.92 -17.42
N GLN A 288 0.99 -27.46 -16.71
CA GLN A 288 1.02 -26.18 -16.00
C GLN A 288 1.93 -25.19 -16.71
N ALA A 289 1.59 -23.90 -16.66
CA ALA A 289 2.50 -22.84 -17.04
C ALA A 289 3.48 -22.58 -15.87
N VAL A 290 4.76 -22.68 -16.16
CA VAL A 290 5.84 -22.51 -15.18
C VAL A 290 6.73 -21.36 -15.62
N VAL A 291 6.99 -20.44 -14.71
CA VAL A 291 7.80 -19.24 -14.93
C VAL A 291 8.90 -19.18 -13.87
N SER A 292 10.15 -19.04 -14.29
CA SER A 292 11.25 -18.71 -13.38
C SER A 292 11.20 -17.22 -13.08
N LEU A 293 11.15 -16.86 -11.81
CA LEU A 293 11.08 -15.47 -11.39
C LEU A 293 12.48 -14.85 -11.31
N PRO A 294 12.62 -13.55 -11.61
CA PRO A 294 13.81 -12.78 -11.23
C PRO A 294 14.05 -12.83 -9.72
N ASP A 295 15.25 -12.47 -9.29
CA ASP A 295 15.56 -12.33 -7.86
C ASP A 295 14.55 -11.37 -7.21
N LEU A 296 14.00 -11.78 -6.08
CA LEU A 296 13.08 -10.94 -5.30
C LEU A 296 13.88 -10.13 -4.29
N ASN A 297 13.98 -8.83 -4.52
CA ASN A 297 14.55 -7.88 -3.57
C ASN A 297 13.55 -7.53 -2.45
N VAL A 298 12.96 -6.34 -2.47
CA VAL A 298 11.96 -5.93 -1.46
C VAL A 298 10.56 -6.27 -1.92
N TRP A 299 10.20 -5.88 -3.15
CA TRP A 299 8.87 -6.06 -3.71
C TRP A 299 8.92 -6.33 -5.21
N GLN A 300 8.17 -7.30 -5.64
CA GLN A 300 8.02 -7.65 -7.05
C GLN A 300 6.54 -7.74 -7.40
N VAL A 301 6.19 -7.19 -8.56
CA VAL A 301 4.86 -7.27 -9.14
C VAL A 301 4.92 -8.20 -10.35
N LEU A 302 4.05 -9.22 -10.37
CA LEU A 302 3.88 -10.11 -11.52
C LEU A 302 2.53 -9.80 -12.17
N HIS A 303 2.55 -9.35 -13.41
CA HIS A 303 1.38 -9.11 -14.23
C HIS A 303 1.10 -10.35 -15.08
N VAL A 304 -0.06 -10.99 -14.87
CA VAL A 304 -0.44 -12.26 -15.50
C VAL A 304 -1.68 -12.04 -16.36
N LEU A 305 -1.54 -12.13 -17.67
CA LEU A 305 -2.64 -12.13 -18.63
C LEU A 305 -2.99 -13.57 -18.99
N LEU A 306 -4.24 -13.96 -18.74
CA LEU A 306 -4.76 -15.33 -18.90
C LEU A 306 -5.30 -15.58 -20.31
#